data_17c8797fd190245d7651a84a68b868a9
#
_entry.id   17c8797fd190245d7651a84a68b868a9
#
_cell.length_a   1.000
_cell.length_b   1.000
_cell.length_c   1.000
_cell.angle_alpha   90.00
_cell.angle_beta   90.00
_cell.angle_gamma   90.00
#
_symmetry.space_group_name_H-M   'P 1'
#
loop_
_entity.id
_entity.type
_entity.pdbx_description
1 polymer ?
#
loop_
_entity_poly.entity_id
_entity_poly.type
_entity_poly.pdbx_seq_one_letter_code
_entity_poly.pdbx_strand_id
1 'polypeptide(L)'
;MKKYEDLTFADDFMFCKVLTTNPNLCREVLELIIGRKVGQFTRLDQQQPVELTADGKGVRFDVYSEDDTGTVFDCEMQTTENRNLPKRSRYYQGMIDLNLIERGADYSELKKSYVIFICPFDAFEAGLHKYTFESICKELPQINLGDEATKIFLCASGDADDVSSDMKDFLDWLSGKQGRSRLVGKLENAVQKVKDHKEWRTEYMTLLMRDQEMMRKGREEGMQQGMRQGTMTTLFSLVEDGILTLDDAASRVNMTPEEFKEAMEKPVSV
;
A
#
# COMPACT_ATOMS: atom_id res chain seq x y z
N MET A 1 -5.90 4.21 17.07
CA MET A 1 -4.49 4.34 16.61
C MET A 1 -3.56 3.92 17.73
N LYS A 2 -2.42 3.30 17.40
CA LYS A 2 -1.45 2.82 18.39
C LYS A 2 -0.65 3.99 18.98
N LYS A 3 -0.23 3.86 20.25
CA LYS A 3 0.76 4.76 20.83
C LYS A 3 2.14 4.44 20.26
N TYR A 4 3.03 5.42 20.24
CA TYR A 4 4.39 5.22 19.71
C TYR A 4 5.15 4.07 20.38
N GLU A 5 4.99 3.92 21.68
CA GLU A 5 5.59 2.86 22.50
C GLU A 5 5.08 1.46 22.13
N ASP A 6 3.85 1.36 21.61
CA ASP A 6 3.18 0.11 21.27
C ASP A 6 3.44 -0.31 19.81
N LEU A 7 4.16 0.52 19.02
CA LEU A 7 4.49 0.20 17.65
C LEU A 7 5.39 -1.04 17.58
N THR A 8 5.12 -1.88 16.62
CA THR A 8 5.89 -3.07 16.27
C THR A 8 6.53 -2.90 14.90
N PHE A 9 7.42 -3.77 14.50
CA PHE A 9 7.99 -3.76 13.15
C PHE A 9 6.94 -3.85 12.03
N ALA A 10 5.80 -4.50 12.30
CA ALA A 10 4.69 -4.60 11.35
C ALA A 10 3.88 -3.31 11.18
N ASP A 11 4.13 -2.27 11.98
CA ASP A 11 3.52 -0.96 11.80
C ASP A 11 4.32 -0.15 10.75
N ASP A 12 3.64 0.42 9.75
CA ASP A 12 4.21 1.12 8.59
C ASP A 12 5.36 2.09 8.96
N PHE A 13 5.12 2.98 9.91
CA PHE A 13 6.15 3.92 10.38
C PHE A 13 7.41 3.21 10.89
N MET A 14 7.24 2.16 11.71
CA MET A 14 8.36 1.42 12.30
C MET A 14 9.12 0.62 11.24
N PHE A 15 8.39 -0.04 10.35
CA PHE A 15 8.94 -0.77 9.21
C PHE A 15 9.84 0.11 8.35
N CYS A 16 9.31 1.25 7.90
CA CYS A 16 10.06 2.22 7.09
C CYS A 16 11.30 2.73 7.84
N LYS A 17 11.16 3.17 9.09
CA LYS A 17 12.28 3.71 9.88
C LYS A 17 13.38 2.69 10.13
N VAL A 18 13.02 1.47 10.55
CA VAL A 18 13.99 0.42 10.83
C VAL A 18 14.80 0.06 9.59
N LEU A 19 14.13 -0.17 8.45
CA LEU A 19 14.81 -0.62 7.24
C LEU A 19 15.63 0.49 6.58
N THR A 20 15.13 1.72 6.52
CA THR A 20 15.84 2.80 5.84
C THR A 20 17.00 3.38 6.65
N THR A 21 16.94 3.31 7.98
CA THR A 21 18.05 3.74 8.84
C THR A 21 19.11 2.65 9.06
N ASN A 22 18.85 1.40 8.63
CA ASN A 22 19.76 0.28 8.76
C ASN A 22 19.95 -0.47 7.42
N PRO A 23 20.69 0.08 6.43
CA PRO A 23 20.80 -0.49 5.09
C PRO A 23 21.25 -1.96 5.07
N ASN A 24 22.20 -2.35 5.94
CA ASN A 24 22.65 -3.74 6.03
C ASN A 24 21.54 -4.68 6.52
N LEU A 25 20.69 -4.20 7.45
CA LEU A 25 19.58 -4.98 7.96
C LEU A 25 18.45 -5.09 6.91
N CYS A 26 18.16 -4.01 6.18
CA CYS A 26 17.26 -4.02 5.03
C CYS A 26 17.72 -5.07 4.00
N ARG A 27 19.00 -5.09 3.66
CA ARG A 27 19.57 -6.07 2.75
C ARG A 27 19.41 -7.51 3.26
N GLU A 28 19.68 -7.77 4.55
CA GLU A 28 19.48 -9.10 5.15
C GLU A 28 18.01 -9.55 5.08
N VAL A 29 17.05 -8.65 5.27
CA VAL A 29 15.62 -8.94 5.11
C VAL A 29 15.30 -9.28 3.66
N LEU A 30 15.75 -8.47 2.70
CA LEU A 30 15.54 -8.74 1.28
C LEU A 30 16.22 -10.06 0.84
N GLU A 31 17.43 -10.34 1.30
CA GLU A 31 18.12 -11.61 1.01
C GLU A 31 17.34 -12.82 1.54
N LEU A 32 16.76 -12.71 2.75
CA LEU A 32 15.90 -13.74 3.31
C LEU A 32 14.65 -13.95 2.43
N ILE A 33 14.00 -12.86 2.01
CA ILE A 33 12.77 -12.90 1.19
C ILE A 33 13.03 -13.48 -0.19
N ILE A 34 14.07 -13.02 -0.85
CA ILE A 34 14.36 -13.37 -2.25
C ILE A 34 15.09 -14.72 -2.36
N GLY A 35 15.83 -15.10 -1.31
CA GLY A 35 16.62 -16.34 -1.28
C GLY A 35 17.96 -16.24 -2.03
N ARG A 36 18.44 -15.04 -2.32
CA ARG A 36 19.73 -14.77 -2.98
C ARG A 36 20.38 -13.52 -2.41
N LYS A 37 21.66 -13.34 -2.71
CA LYS A 37 22.41 -12.13 -2.31
C LYS A 37 21.87 -10.90 -3.02
N VAL A 38 21.82 -9.79 -2.27
CA VAL A 38 21.48 -8.45 -2.73
C VAL A 38 22.75 -7.60 -2.70
N GLY A 39 22.96 -6.77 -3.69
CA GLY A 39 24.11 -5.87 -3.81
C GLY A 39 24.11 -4.77 -2.74
N GLN A 40 25.10 -3.89 -2.80
CA GLN A 40 25.13 -2.71 -1.93
C GLN A 40 24.09 -1.70 -2.44
N PHE A 41 23.30 -1.10 -1.54
CA PHE A 41 22.35 -0.09 -1.96
C PHE A 41 23.06 1.16 -2.46
N THR A 42 22.71 1.57 -3.66
CA THR A 42 23.02 2.88 -4.23
C THR A 42 21.96 3.90 -3.85
N ARG A 43 20.73 3.41 -3.58
CA ARG A 43 19.59 4.21 -3.15
C ARG A 43 18.75 3.43 -2.15
N LEU A 44 18.28 4.11 -1.10
CA LEU A 44 17.37 3.55 -0.09
C LEU A 44 16.50 4.68 0.47
N ASP A 45 15.23 4.69 0.10
CA ASP A 45 14.26 5.73 0.44
C ASP A 45 13.08 5.15 1.21
N GLN A 46 12.55 5.95 2.14
CA GLN A 46 11.28 5.68 2.80
C GLN A 46 10.16 6.51 2.20
N GLN A 47 8.97 5.95 2.09
CA GLN A 47 7.75 6.66 1.71
C GLN A 47 7.93 7.52 0.44
N GLN A 48 8.62 6.94 -0.58
CA GLN A 48 8.88 7.65 -1.82
C GLN A 48 7.59 7.87 -2.61
N PRO A 49 7.16 9.12 -2.81
CA PRO A 49 6.04 9.42 -3.69
C PRO A 49 6.48 9.30 -5.15
N VAL A 50 5.65 8.67 -5.98
CA VAL A 50 5.78 8.68 -7.43
C VAL A 50 4.45 9.13 -8.02
N GLU A 51 4.46 10.32 -8.62
CA GLU A 51 3.33 10.93 -9.30
C GLU A 51 3.76 11.24 -10.75
N LEU A 52 3.02 10.70 -11.72
CA LEU A 52 3.33 10.89 -13.14
C LEU A 52 2.57 12.05 -13.76
N THR A 53 1.36 12.32 -13.25
CA THR A 53 0.49 13.42 -13.70
C THR A 53 -0.28 13.97 -12.50
N ALA A 54 -0.63 15.26 -12.55
CA ALA A 54 -1.40 15.93 -11.48
C ALA A 54 -2.76 15.27 -11.20
N ASP A 55 -3.36 14.63 -12.21
CA ASP A 55 -4.68 13.97 -12.11
C ASP A 55 -4.56 12.44 -12.00
N GLY A 56 -3.34 11.89 -12.01
CA GLY A 56 -3.08 10.47 -11.92
C GLY A 56 -3.11 9.96 -10.49
N LYS A 57 -3.43 8.67 -10.33
CA LYS A 57 -3.29 8.02 -9.03
C LYS A 57 -1.79 7.81 -8.74
N GLY A 58 -1.20 8.65 -7.89
CA GLY A 58 0.15 8.47 -7.38
C GLY A 58 0.28 7.19 -6.52
N VAL A 59 1.49 6.72 -6.34
CA VAL A 59 1.85 5.70 -5.35
C VAL A 59 2.85 6.29 -4.36
N ARG A 60 2.89 5.72 -3.18
CA ARG A 60 3.93 5.97 -2.19
C ARG A 60 4.48 4.62 -1.80
N PHE A 61 5.71 4.37 -2.18
CA PHE A 61 6.43 3.15 -1.81
C PHE A 61 6.89 3.24 -0.35
N ASP A 62 6.68 2.16 0.42
CA ASP A 62 7.07 2.15 1.83
C ASP A 62 8.60 2.12 1.99
N VAL A 63 9.27 1.15 1.40
CA VAL A 63 10.74 1.03 1.35
C VAL A 63 11.16 0.75 -0.08
N TYR A 64 11.66 1.79 -0.75
CA TYR A 64 12.21 1.70 -2.11
C TYR A 64 13.72 1.64 -2.05
N SER A 65 14.33 0.69 -2.75
CA SER A 65 15.78 0.58 -2.82
C SER A 65 16.27 0.13 -4.19
N GLU A 66 17.49 0.55 -4.53
CA GLU A 66 18.22 0.13 -5.71
C GLU A 66 19.62 -0.31 -5.27
N ASP A 67 20.08 -1.45 -5.79
CA ASP A 67 21.41 -1.95 -5.49
C ASP A 67 22.43 -1.60 -6.61
N ASP A 68 23.71 -1.90 -6.37
CA ASP A 68 24.82 -1.64 -7.27
C ASP A 68 24.79 -2.49 -8.57
N THR A 69 23.88 -3.43 -8.67
CA THR A 69 23.58 -4.15 -9.93
C THR A 69 22.46 -3.48 -10.73
N GLY A 70 21.85 -2.41 -10.21
CA GLY A 70 20.71 -1.72 -10.77
C GLY A 70 19.38 -2.45 -10.51
N THR A 71 19.35 -3.48 -9.64
CA THR A 71 18.09 -4.14 -9.26
C THR A 71 17.31 -3.26 -8.32
N VAL A 72 16.01 -3.12 -8.58
CA VAL A 72 15.08 -2.32 -7.79
C VAL A 72 14.22 -3.21 -6.90
N PHE A 73 14.02 -2.77 -5.67
CA PHE A 73 13.17 -3.44 -4.69
C PHE A 73 12.18 -2.43 -4.11
N ASP A 74 10.91 -2.78 -4.20
CA ASP A 74 9.82 -2.12 -3.49
C ASP A 74 9.27 -3.10 -2.45
N CYS A 75 9.37 -2.75 -1.17
CA CYS A 75 8.96 -3.60 -0.06
C CYS A 75 7.89 -2.90 0.78
N GLU A 76 6.71 -3.49 0.78
CA GLU A 76 5.48 -2.94 1.33
C GLU A 76 4.99 -3.74 2.54
N MET A 77 4.64 -3.06 3.64
CA MET A 77 4.00 -3.66 4.79
C MET A 77 2.48 -3.51 4.69
N GLN A 78 1.76 -4.57 4.38
CA GLN A 78 0.32 -4.55 4.16
C GLN A 78 -0.42 -5.16 5.35
N THR A 79 -0.82 -4.32 6.30
CA THR A 79 -1.49 -4.78 7.54
C THR A 79 -3.00 -4.96 7.41
N THR A 80 -3.61 -4.35 6.41
CA THR A 80 -5.07 -4.43 6.18
C THR A 80 -5.35 -5.37 5.02
N GLU A 81 -6.26 -6.31 5.23
CA GLU A 81 -6.70 -7.22 4.17
C GLU A 81 -7.37 -6.42 3.04
N ASN A 82 -6.83 -6.58 1.84
CA ASN A 82 -7.31 -5.88 0.65
C ASN A 82 -7.26 -6.83 -0.55
N ARG A 83 -8.45 -7.17 -1.08
CA ARG A 83 -8.61 -8.11 -2.21
C ARG A 83 -8.00 -7.64 -3.53
N ASN A 84 -7.55 -6.39 -3.62
CA ASN A 84 -6.99 -5.85 -4.87
C ASN A 84 -5.45 -5.84 -4.91
N LEU A 85 -4.76 -6.49 -3.98
CA LEU A 85 -3.29 -6.57 -3.94
C LEU A 85 -2.66 -7.03 -5.27
N PRO A 86 -3.19 -8.03 -6.00
CA PRO A 86 -2.63 -8.41 -7.30
C PRO A 86 -2.69 -7.28 -8.33
N LYS A 87 -3.76 -6.48 -8.34
CA LYS A 87 -3.86 -5.31 -9.24
C LYS A 87 -2.96 -4.17 -8.77
N ARG A 88 -2.82 -3.99 -7.45
CA ARG A 88 -1.93 -3.00 -6.85
C ARG A 88 -0.47 -3.33 -7.17
N SER A 89 -0.05 -4.58 -7.06
CA SER A 89 1.33 -5.00 -7.40
C SER A 89 1.67 -4.75 -8.87
N ARG A 90 0.70 -4.99 -9.79
CA ARG A 90 0.87 -4.64 -11.20
C ARG A 90 1.01 -3.13 -11.41
N TYR A 91 0.22 -2.33 -10.70
CA TYR A 91 0.28 -0.88 -10.80
C TYR A 91 1.62 -0.35 -10.26
N TYR A 92 2.09 -0.88 -9.13
CA TYR A 92 3.39 -0.54 -8.54
C TYR A 92 4.54 -0.85 -9.50
N GLN A 93 4.51 -2.03 -10.13
CA GLN A 93 5.48 -2.39 -11.17
C GLN A 93 5.52 -1.35 -12.29
N GLY A 94 4.36 -0.96 -12.83
CA GLY A 94 4.29 0.06 -13.88
C GLY A 94 4.82 1.43 -13.42
N MET A 95 4.61 1.81 -12.16
CA MET A 95 5.13 3.05 -11.60
C MET A 95 6.65 3.01 -11.43
N ILE A 96 7.23 1.86 -11.06
CA ILE A 96 8.68 1.66 -11.03
C ILE A 96 9.25 1.86 -12.44
N ASP A 97 8.72 1.17 -13.43
CA ASP A 97 9.20 1.21 -14.81
C ASP A 97 9.15 2.63 -15.40
N LEU A 98 8.02 3.32 -15.19
CA LEU A 98 7.85 4.70 -15.66
C LEU A 98 8.74 5.72 -14.94
N ASN A 99 9.12 5.45 -13.69
CA ASN A 99 10.01 6.32 -12.92
C ASN A 99 11.50 6.12 -13.29
N LEU A 100 11.84 4.97 -13.84
CA LEU A 100 13.24 4.60 -14.11
C LEU A 100 13.64 4.81 -15.55
N ILE A 101 12.72 4.64 -16.52
CA ILE A 101 13.04 4.76 -17.94
C ILE A 101 12.98 6.21 -18.40
N GLU A 102 14.03 6.70 -19.03
CA GLU A 102 14.04 8.05 -19.61
C GLU A 102 13.29 8.08 -20.94
N ARG A 103 12.79 9.27 -21.30
CA ARG A 103 12.11 9.45 -22.58
C ARG A 103 13.05 9.19 -23.76
N GLY A 104 12.74 8.18 -24.56
CA GLY A 104 13.52 7.79 -25.74
C GLY A 104 14.60 6.77 -25.46
N ALA A 105 14.73 6.30 -24.23
CA ALA A 105 15.59 5.18 -23.87
C ALA A 105 15.07 3.87 -24.50
N ASP A 106 15.98 2.91 -24.71
CA ASP A 106 15.62 1.57 -25.17
C ASP A 106 14.98 0.76 -24.03
N TYR A 107 14.00 -0.09 -24.35
CA TYR A 107 13.33 -0.92 -23.34
C TYR A 107 14.26 -1.91 -22.64
N SER A 108 15.41 -2.24 -23.22
CA SER A 108 16.46 -3.06 -22.58
C SER A 108 17.10 -2.37 -21.36
N GLU A 109 16.86 -1.07 -21.17
CA GLU A 109 17.34 -0.31 -20.02
C GLU A 109 16.40 -0.46 -18.79
N LEU A 110 15.22 -1.09 -18.97
CA LEU A 110 14.35 -1.41 -17.83
C LEU A 110 15.09 -2.30 -16.83
N LYS A 111 14.96 -1.94 -15.56
CA LYS A 111 15.69 -2.59 -14.47
C LYS A 111 14.97 -3.84 -13.99
N LYS A 112 15.74 -4.84 -13.60
CA LYS A 112 15.22 -5.95 -12.81
C LYS A 112 14.57 -5.42 -11.56
N SER A 113 13.35 -5.89 -11.25
CA SER A 113 12.57 -5.33 -10.15
C SER A 113 11.82 -6.38 -9.36
N TYR A 114 11.65 -6.09 -8.07
CA TYR A 114 10.86 -6.86 -7.12
C TYR A 114 9.84 -5.97 -6.45
N VAL A 115 8.56 -6.34 -6.56
CA VAL A 115 7.48 -5.75 -5.76
C VAL A 115 7.10 -6.77 -4.69
N ILE A 116 7.35 -6.45 -3.44
CA ILE A 116 7.24 -7.37 -2.29
C ILE A 116 6.17 -6.84 -1.36
N PHE A 117 5.15 -7.66 -1.09
CA PHE A 117 4.15 -7.38 -0.05
C PHE A 117 4.34 -8.33 1.12
N ILE A 118 4.46 -7.79 2.33
CA ILE A 118 4.49 -8.54 3.58
C ILE A 118 3.13 -8.39 4.25
N CYS A 119 2.39 -9.50 4.38
CA CYS A 119 1.01 -9.54 4.85
C CYS A 119 0.90 -10.39 6.12
N PRO A 120 0.16 -9.95 7.17
CA PRO A 120 -0.18 -10.81 8.30
C PRO A 120 -1.23 -11.86 7.96
N PHE A 121 -1.93 -11.74 6.82
CA PHE A 121 -2.98 -12.63 6.31
C PHE A 121 -2.49 -13.37 5.06
N ASP A 122 -3.20 -14.44 4.65
CA ASP A 122 -2.95 -15.13 3.38
C ASP A 122 -3.71 -14.43 2.25
N ALA A 123 -2.98 -13.74 1.38
CA ALA A 123 -3.54 -12.96 0.29
C ALA A 123 -4.23 -13.79 -0.82
N PHE A 124 -3.98 -15.12 -0.85
CA PHE A 124 -4.48 -16.04 -1.89
C PHE A 124 -5.28 -17.23 -1.33
N GLU A 125 -5.42 -17.31 -0.01
CA GLU A 125 -6.21 -18.37 0.67
C GLU A 125 -5.77 -19.81 0.28
N ALA A 126 -4.49 -20.02 -0.03
CA ALA A 126 -3.93 -21.32 -0.43
C ALA A 126 -2.96 -21.92 0.61
N GLY A 127 -2.79 -21.25 1.77
CA GLY A 127 -2.04 -21.75 2.91
C GLY A 127 -0.52 -21.59 2.82
N LEU A 128 0.04 -20.99 1.75
CA LEU A 128 1.48 -20.81 1.63
C LEU A 128 1.95 -19.57 2.42
N HIS A 129 3.19 -19.63 2.91
CA HIS A 129 3.86 -18.48 3.50
C HIS A 129 4.47 -17.56 2.44
N LYS A 130 4.78 -18.08 1.25
CA LYS A 130 5.40 -17.30 0.18
C LYS A 130 4.79 -17.64 -1.17
N TYR A 131 4.32 -16.61 -1.87
CA TYR A 131 3.88 -16.69 -3.26
C TYR A 131 4.80 -15.83 -4.13
N THR A 132 5.40 -16.45 -5.14
CA THR A 132 6.25 -15.75 -6.12
C THR A 132 5.60 -15.83 -7.48
N PHE A 133 5.42 -14.67 -8.12
CA PHE A 133 4.82 -14.55 -9.45
C PHE A 133 5.82 -13.98 -10.44
N GLU A 134 5.99 -14.69 -11.52
CA GLU A 134 6.75 -14.30 -12.70
C GLU A 134 5.89 -14.60 -13.94
N SER A 135 6.21 -13.95 -15.06
CA SER A 135 5.48 -14.14 -16.33
C SER A 135 5.96 -15.40 -17.02
N ILE A 136 5.07 -16.39 -17.19
CA ILE A 136 5.37 -17.67 -17.86
C ILE A 136 4.47 -17.87 -19.08
N CYS A 137 4.93 -18.63 -20.06
CA CYS A 137 4.11 -19.07 -21.21
C CYS A 137 3.09 -20.12 -20.75
N LYS A 138 1.79 -19.87 -20.95
CA LYS A 138 0.72 -20.81 -20.56
C LYS A 138 0.79 -22.15 -21.31
N GLU A 139 1.17 -22.10 -22.58
CA GLU A 139 1.26 -23.26 -23.46
C GLU A 139 2.47 -24.12 -23.16
N LEU A 140 3.56 -23.49 -22.67
CA LEU A 140 4.82 -24.13 -22.30
C LEU A 140 5.33 -23.51 -20.99
N PRO A 141 4.85 -23.96 -19.82
CA PRO A 141 5.14 -23.32 -18.52
C PRO A 141 6.62 -23.31 -18.10
N GLN A 142 7.48 -24.10 -18.76
CA GLN A 142 8.93 -24.07 -18.57
C GLN A 142 9.61 -22.85 -19.24
N ILE A 143 8.90 -22.08 -20.09
CA ILE A 143 9.40 -20.89 -20.72
C ILE A 143 8.99 -19.68 -19.87
N ASN A 144 9.97 -19.01 -19.28
CA ASN A 144 9.81 -17.71 -18.63
C ASN A 144 9.84 -16.59 -19.67
N LEU A 145 8.99 -15.57 -19.51
CA LEU A 145 8.97 -14.40 -20.41
C LEU A 145 10.30 -13.63 -20.39
N GLY A 146 10.97 -13.62 -19.23
CA GLY A 146 12.27 -12.95 -19.07
C GLY A 146 12.15 -11.42 -18.95
N ASP A 147 10.97 -10.93 -18.52
CA ASP A 147 10.69 -9.50 -18.29
C ASP A 147 11.34 -8.94 -17.01
N GLU A 148 12.02 -9.80 -16.24
CA GLU A 148 12.73 -9.46 -15.00
C GLU A 148 11.87 -8.74 -13.93
N ALA A 149 10.54 -8.84 -14.02
CA ALA A 149 9.57 -8.28 -13.10
C ALA A 149 9.00 -9.36 -12.18
N THR A 150 9.44 -9.40 -10.92
CA THR A 150 9.00 -10.41 -9.95
C THR A 150 8.11 -9.79 -8.88
N LYS A 151 7.01 -10.45 -8.55
CA LYS A 151 6.13 -10.08 -7.44
C LYS A 151 6.17 -11.15 -6.36
N ILE A 152 6.38 -10.73 -5.11
CA ILE A 152 6.45 -11.66 -3.96
C ILE A 152 5.41 -11.22 -2.92
N PHE A 153 4.62 -12.18 -2.45
CA PHE A 153 3.73 -11.99 -1.33
C PHE A 153 4.15 -12.92 -0.21
N LEU A 154 4.48 -12.35 0.94
CA LEU A 154 4.75 -13.09 2.17
C LEU A 154 3.53 -13.04 3.05
N CYS A 155 3.06 -14.20 3.49
CA CYS A 155 1.83 -14.38 4.25
C CYS A 155 2.15 -15.03 5.60
N ALA A 156 2.09 -14.23 6.68
CA ALA A 156 2.46 -14.70 8.01
C ALA A 156 1.45 -15.72 8.59
N SER A 157 0.22 -15.77 8.06
CA SER A 157 -0.81 -16.75 8.43
C SER A 157 -0.75 -18.06 7.64
N GLY A 158 0.25 -18.25 6.77
CA GLY A 158 0.45 -19.53 6.08
C GLY A 158 0.65 -20.68 7.08
N ASP A 159 0.27 -21.89 6.68
CA ASP A 159 0.39 -23.13 7.50
C ASP A 159 1.22 -24.23 6.81
N ALA A 160 1.59 -24.02 5.55
CA ALA A 160 2.42 -24.95 4.78
C ALA A 160 3.88 -24.96 5.26
N ASP A 161 4.59 -26.05 4.98
CA ASP A 161 6.05 -26.16 5.20
C ASP A 161 6.78 -25.81 3.88
N ASP A 162 6.62 -24.54 3.45
CA ASP A 162 7.06 -24.04 2.14
C ASP A 162 8.21 -23.04 2.21
N VAL A 163 8.67 -22.70 3.41
CA VAL A 163 9.74 -21.71 3.63
C VAL A 163 10.82 -22.22 4.58
N SER A 164 12.00 -21.59 4.57
CA SER A 164 13.08 -21.92 5.50
C SER A 164 12.68 -21.62 6.95
N SER A 165 13.38 -22.27 7.91
CA SER A 165 13.17 -22.02 9.34
C SER A 165 13.37 -20.56 9.73
N ASP A 166 14.34 -19.87 9.13
CA ASP A 166 14.58 -18.45 9.39
C ASP A 166 13.46 -17.56 8.85
N MET A 167 12.91 -17.89 7.68
CA MET A 167 11.76 -17.19 7.12
C MET A 167 10.52 -17.43 7.98
N LYS A 168 10.29 -18.68 8.41
CA LYS A 168 9.16 -18.99 9.28
C LYS A 168 9.25 -18.25 10.61
N ASP A 169 10.45 -18.22 11.22
CA ASP A 169 10.68 -17.48 12.46
C ASP A 169 10.43 -15.96 12.29
N PHE A 170 10.85 -15.40 11.16
CA PHE A 170 10.57 -14.00 10.81
C PHE A 170 9.07 -13.72 10.67
N LEU A 171 8.32 -14.58 9.97
CA LEU A 171 6.87 -14.44 9.78
C LEU A 171 6.09 -14.67 11.08
N ASP A 172 6.50 -15.65 11.90
CA ASP A 172 5.95 -15.88 13.23
C ASP A 172 6.14 -14.66 14.13
N TRP A 173 7.33 -14.07 14.12
CA TRP A 173 7.63 -12.84 14.86
C TRP A 173 6.77 -11.66 14.38
N LEU A 174 6.58 -11.47 13.08
CA LEU A 174 5.68 -10.45 12.52
C LEU A 174 4.24 -10.63 13.01
N SER A 175 3.81 -11.86 13.24
CA SER A 175 2.49 -12.21 13.79
C SER A 175 2.38 -12.02 15.30
N GLY A 176 3.45 -11.52 15.96
CA GLY A 176 3.49 -11.29 17.41
C GLY A 176 3.94 -12.49 18.25
N LYS A 177 4.42 -13.58 17.64
CA LYS A 177 5.06 -14.68 18.35
C LYS A 177 6.50 -14.32 18.70
N GLN A 178 7.12 -15.10 19.62
CA GLN A 178 8.50 -14.89 19.98
C GLN A 178 9.45 -15.39 18.87
N GLY A 179 10.24 -14.49 18.29
CA GLY A 179 11.30 -14.85 17.35
C GLY A 179 12.60 -15.32 18.04
N ARG A 180 13.39 -16.15 17.34
CA ARG A 180 14.62 -16.76 17.87
C ARG A 180 15.81 -16.62 16.93
N SER A 181 15.58 -16.27 15.65
CA SER A 181 16.67 -16.16 14.68
C SER A 181 17.53 -14.93 14.94
N ARG A 182 18.77 -15.00 14.45
CA ARG A 182 19.71 -13.87 14.55
C ARG A 182 19.17 -12.61 13.89
N LEU A 183 18.45 -12.75 12.77
CA LEU A 183 17.87 -11.63 12.05
C LEU A 183 16.78 -10.97 12.89
N VAL A 184 15.85 -11.75 13.46
CA VAL A 184 14.80 -11.22 14.33
C VAL A 184 15.40 -10.46 15.52
N GLY A 185 16.40 -11.02 16.19
CA GLY A 185 17.08 -10.31 17.28
C GLY A 185 17.71 -8.98 16.87
N LYS A 186 18.24 -8.87 15.63
CA LYS A 186 18.74 -7.60 15.09
C LYS A 186 17.59 -6.61 14.82
N LEU A 187 16.46 -7.10 14.29
CA LEU A 187 15.27 -6.29 14.03
C LEU A 187 14.67 -5.77 15.34
N GLU A 188 14.54 -6.60 16.36
CA GLU A 188 14.06 -6.17 17.68
C GLU A 188 14.93 -5.05 18.28
N ASN A 189 16.26 -5.23 18.22
CA ASN A 189 17.20 -4.19 18.67
C ASN A 189 17.06 -2.90 17.85
N ALA A 190 16.84 -2.99 16.55
CA ALA A 190 16.63 -1.83 15.69
C ALA A 190 15.29 -1.13 16.01
N VAL A 191 14.21 -1.87 16.23
CA VAL A 191 12.90 -1.35 16.68
C VAL A 191 13.08 -0.59 18.01
N GLN A 192 13.81 -1.17 18.97
CA GLN A 192 14.05 -0.49 20.26
C GLN A 192 14.81 0.82 20.09
N LYS A 193 15.85 0.85 19.24
CA LYS A 193 16.59 2.08 18.93
C LYS A 193 15.68 3.15 18.31
N VAL A 194 14.79 2.76 17.41
CA VAL A 194 13.79 3.69 16.85
C VAL A 194 12.89 4.25 17.95
N LYS A 195 12.39 3.39 18.85
CA LYS A 195 11.55 3.81 19.99
C LYS A 195 12.25 4.79 20.93
N ASP A 196 13.53 4.62 21.14
CA ASP A 196 14.32 5.49 22.03
C ASP A 196 14.65 6.85 21.40
N HIS A 197 14.41 7.02 20.09
CA HIS A 197 14.75 8.23 19.35
C HIS A 197 13.65 9.31 19.45
N LYS A 198 13.96 10.40 20.17
CA LYS A 198 12.96 11.45 20.47
C LYS A 198 12.43 12.19 19.23
N GLU A 199 13.28 12.41 18.23
CA GLU A 199 12.90 13.11 17.00
C GLU A 199 11.91 12.26 16.18
N TRP A 200 12.12 10.95 16.08
CA TRP A 200 11.22 10.05 15.37
C TRP A 200 9.87 9.89 16.07
N ARG A 201 9.88 9.95 17.40
CA ARG A 201 8.63 10.05 18.16
C ARG A 201 7.84 11.31 17.79
N THR A 202 8.51 12.46 17.71
CA THR A 202 7.87 13.73 17.31
C THR A 202 7.35 13.66 15.88
N GLU A 203 8.13 13.06 14.97
CA GLU A 203 7.72 12.84 13.58
C GLU A 203 6.46 11.97 13.51
N TYR A 204 6.44 10.83 14.21
CA TYR A 204 5.25 9.97 14.28
C TYR A 204 4.01 10.70 14.80
N MET A 205 4.16 11.46 15.87
CA MET A 205 3.05 12.24 16.44
C MET A 205 2.52 13.28 15.45
N THR A 206 3.41 13.91 14.67
CA THR A 206 3.02 14.87 13.63
C THR A 206 2.26 14.20 12.50
N LEU A 207 2.73 13.04 12.02
CA LEU A 207 2.02 12.23 11.03
C LEU A 207 0.64 11.82 11.54
N LEU A 208 0.57 11.33 12.77
CA LEU A 208 -0.67 10.92 13.41
C LEU A 208 -1.70 12.07 13.47
N MET A 209 -1.26 13.28 13.84
CA MET A 209 -2.13 14.47 13.87
C MET A 209 -2.65 14.82 12.48
N ARG A 210 -1.80 14.77 11.46
CA ARG A 210 -2.20 15.01 10.07
C ARG A 210 -3.23 13.99 9.58
N ASP A 211 -3.02 12.72 9.86
CA ASP A 211 -3.94 11.65 9.48
C ASP A 211 -5.29 11.81 10.17
N GLN A 212 -5.30 12.16 11.45
CA GLN A 212 -6.54 12.45 12.19
C GLN A 212 -7.28 13.64 11.61
N GLU A 213 -6.58 14.71 11.24
CA GLU A 213 -7.19 15.88 10.61
C GLU A 213 -7.79 15.55 9.24
N MET A 214 -7.07 14.78 8.41
CA MET A 214 -7.57 14.31 7.11
C MET A 214 -8.80 13.43 7.26
N MET A 215 -8.79 12.49 8.21
CA MET A 215 -9.97 11.65 8.50
C MET A 215 -11.16 12.48 8.97
N ARG A 216 -10.94 13.48 9.83
CA ARG A 216 -11.99 14.38 10.29
C ARG A 216 -12.60 15.18 9.14
N LYS A 217 -11.76 15.79 8.29
CA LYS A 217 -12.20 16.52 7.10
C LYS A 217 -13.00 15.63 6.14
N GLY A 218 -12.47 14.47 5.80
CA GLY A 218 -13.17 13.52 4.92
C GLY A 218 -14.51 13.04 5.50
N ARG A 219 -14.60 12.85 6.84
CA ARG A 219 -15.85 12.51 7.49
C ARG A 219 -16.87 13.67 7.47
N GLU A 220 -16.42 14.90 7.69
CA GLU A 220 -17.26 16.09 7.64
C GLU A 220 -17.79 16.33 6.23
N GLU A 221 -16.92 16.23 5.23
CA GLU A 221 -17.30 16.35 3.80
C GLU A 221 -18.28 15.24 3.38
N GLY A 222 -17.99 13.99 3.73
CA GLY A 222 -18.89 12.87 3.44
C GLY A 222 -20.25 13.00 4.12
N MET A 223 -20.28 13.51 5.35
CA MET A 223 -21.54 13.75 6.06
C MET A 223 -22.35 14.87 5.38
N GLN A 224 -21.69 15.98 4.99
CA GLN A 224 -22.36 17.08 4.28
C GLN A 224 -22.89 16.62 2.93
N GLN A 225 -22.10 15.86 2.18
CA GLN A 225 -22.50 15.30 0.88
C GLN A 225 -23.68 14.33 1.05
N GLY A 226 -23.64 13.44 2.04
CA GLY A 226 -24.71 12.50 2.35
C GLY A 226 -26.01 13.22 2.77
N MET A 227 -25.91 14.26 3.59
CA MET A 227 -27.07 15.09 3.96
C MET A 227 -27.68 15.80 2.76
N ARG A 228 -26.85 16.40 1.91
CA ARG A 228 -27.31 17.07 0.68
C ARG A 228 -27.99 16.08 -0.26
N GLN A 229 -27.40 14.92 -0.46
CA GLN A 229 -27.93 13.87 -1.32
C GLN A 229 -29.27 13.31 -0.77
N GLY A 230 -29.34 13.05 0.54
CA GLY A 230 -30.56 12.59 1.20
C GLY A 230 -31.69 13.63 1.10
N THR A 231 -31.37 14.92 1.28
CA THR A 231 -32.35 16.02 1.10
C THR A 231 -32.88 16.05 -0.33
N MET A 232 -31.98 15.98 -1.33
CA MET A 232 -32.36 15.95 -2.75
C MET A 232 -33.28 14.77 -3.07
N THR A 233 -32.89 13.56 -2.65
CA THR A 233 -33.68 12.34 -2.88
C THR A 233 -35.09 12.45 -2.25
N THR A 234 -35.16 12.99 -1.04
CA THR A 234 -36.44 13.18 -0.34
C THR A 234 -37.32 14.19 -1.09
N LEU A 235 -36.76 15.31 -1.54
CA LEU A 235 -37.49 16.32 -2.28
C LEU A 235 -37.96 15.79 -3.66
N PHE A 236 -37.13 14.98 -4.32
CA PHE A 236 -37.54 14.32 -5.58
C PHE A 236 -38.77 13.43 -5.38
N SER A 237 -38.74 12.56 -4.36
CA SER A 237 -39.89 11.72 -4.01
C SER A 237 -41.16 12.55 -3.73
N LEU A 238 -41.03 13.64 -2.95
CA LEU A 238 -42.18 14.51 -2.62
C LEU A 238 -42.76 15.22 -3.84
N VAL A 239 -41.95 15.55 -4.85
CA VAL A 239 -42.41 16.14 -6.09
C VAL A 239 -43.09 15.07 -6.97
N GLU A 240 -42.51 13.87 -7.09
CA GLU A 240 -43.07 12.73 -7.82
C GLU A 240 -44.43 12.30 -7.24
N ASP A 241 -44.54 12.30 -5.90
CA ASP A 241 -45.80 11.97 -5.20
C ASP A 241 -46.86 13.11 -5.26
N GLY A 242 -46.51 14.26 -5.87
CA GLY A 242 -47.40 15.41 -5.98
C GLY A 242 -47.67 16.14 -4.66
N ILE A 243 -46.83 15.92 -3.64
CA ILE A 243 -46.94 16.53 -2.30
C ILE A 243 -46.32 17.93 -2.30
N LEU A 244 -45.25 18.16 -3.08
CA LEU A 244 -44.60 19.45 -3.29
C LEU A 244 -44.62 19.84 -4.77
N THR A 245 -44.70 21.16 -5.03
CA THR A 245 -44.46 21.65 -6.38
C THR A 245 -42.96 21.66 -6.69
N LEU A 246 -42.61 21.64 -7.97
CA LEU A 246 -41.23 21.73 -8.43
C LEU A 246 -40.56 23.01 -7.90
N ASP A 247 -41.26 24.13 -7.93
CA ASP A 247 -40.77 25.44 -7.48
C ASP A 247 -40.50 25.47 -5.96
N ASP A 248 -41.41 24.90 -5.17
CA ASP A 248 -41.25 24.79 -3.74
C ASP A 248 -40.05 23.89 -3.34
N ALA A 249 -39.89 22.79 -4.07
CA ALA A 249 -38.79 21.87 -3.82
C ALA A 249 -37.41 22.48 -4.19
N ALA A 250 -37.32 23.12 -5.36
CA ALA A 250 -36.13 23.80 -5.84
C ALA A 250 -35.71 24.94 -4.90
N SER A 251 -36.66 25.73 -4.39
CA SER A 251 -36.39 26.82 -3.48
C SER A 251 -35.75 26.36 -2.14
N ARG A 252 -36.09 25.15 -1.66
CA ARG A 252 -35.55 24.57 -0.41
C ARG A 252 -34.07 24.20 -0.50
N VAL A 253 -33.52 24.02 -1.68
CA VAL A 253 -32.14 23.66 -1.96
C VAL A 253 -31.37 24.77 -2.70
N ASN A 254 -31.97 25.97 -2.81
CA ASN A 254 -31.41 27.14 -3.51
C ASN A 254 -31.04 26.83 -4.97
N MET A 255 -31.92 26.11 -5.68
CA MET A 255 -31.80 25.79 -7.11
C MET A 255 -32.95 26.50 -7.88
N THR A 256 -32.75 26.72 -9.17
CA THR A 256 -33.86 27.07 -10.07
C THR A 256 -34.71 25.85 -10.34
N PRO A 257 -36.00 26.00 -10.73
CA PRO A 257 -36.84 24.86 -11.10
C PRO A 257 -36.25 24.00 -12.24
N GLU A 258 -35.61 24.65 -13.21
CA GLU A 258 -34.93 24.00 -14.33
C GLU A 258 -33.73 23.12 -13.83
N GLU A 259 -32.85 23.67 -13.00
CA GLU A 259 -31.72 22.95 -12.42
C GLU A 259 -32.18 21.76 -11.56
N PHE A 260 -33.27 21.95 -10.78
CA PHE A 260 -33.82 20.89 -9.94
C PHE A 260 -34.42 19.78 -10.79
N LYS A 261 -35.11 20.10 -11.87
CA LYS A 261 -35.66 19.12 -12.81
C LYS A 261 -34.57 18.32 -13.52
N GLU A 262 -33.50 18.98 -13.99
CA GLU A 262 -32.35 18.30 -14.57
C GLU A 262 -31.65 17.34 -13.55
N ALA A 263 -31.61 17.72 -12.28
CA ALA A 263 -31.05 16.88 -11.23
C ALA A 263 -31.93 15.64 -10.94
N MET A 264 -33.25 15.75 -11.06
CA MET A 264 -34.18 14.61 -10.95
C MET A 264 -34.03 13.60 -12.12
N GLU A 265 -33.74 14.08 -13.33
CA GLU A 265 -33.57 13.23 -14.52
C GLU A 265 -32.22 12.52 -14.58
N LYS A 266 -31.21 12.99 -13.84
CA LYS A 266 -29.89 12.35 -13.77
C LYS A 266 -29.92 11.19 -12.78
N PRO A 267 -29.47 9.97 -13.19
CA PRO A 267 -29.37 8.87 -12.23
C PRO A 267 -28.46 9.29 -11.06
N VAL A 268 -28.96 9.13 -9.84
CA VAL A 268 -28.16 9.32 -8.62
C VAL A 268 -27.04 8.30 -8.71
N SER A 269 -25.81 8.75 -9.03
CA SER A 269 -24.64 7.90 -8.99
C SER A 269 -24.38 7.50 -7.52
N VAL A 270 -24.57 6.22 -7.27
CA VAL A 270 -24.28 5.55 -5.96
C VAL A 270 -22.78 5.38 -5.80
#